data_63d9974f6fa51bca7f3b9d48848edc5b
#
_entry.id   63d9974f6fa51bca7f3b9d48848edc5b
#
_cell.length_a   1.000
_cell.length_b   1.000
_cell.length_c   1.000
_cell.angle_alpha   90.00
_cell.angle_beta   90.00
_cell.angle_gamma   90.00
#
_symmetry.space_group_name_H-M   'P 1'
#
loop_
_entity.id
_entity.type
_entity.pdbx_description
1 polymer ?
#
loop_
_entity_poly.entity_id
_entity_poly.type
_entity_poly.pdbx_seq_one_letter_code
_entity_poly.pdbx_strand_id
1 'polypeptide(L)'
;YFGDGQQNAEVFILGSFLQSKMRARGVTCSNCHEPHSGGLVATGNAVCTQCHSPAGNDAFPSLRKAEFDSPEHHHHKQGSDAAQCVSCHMPERSYMLIDPRRDHFFRKPDPLQSKAADAPDVCTGCHTEKTAEWAAEQIAAWKPAGDKSWQDRSAFIAFTNGDRSEKTVTDLTRYVLDREHPAVARATALNALGTGGSLSAADGEQLLADDDPLVRAAATGALRHIDVQDRIALLMPLLTDPSRSVRQRAAVEI
;
A
#
# COMPACT_ATOMS: atom_id res chain seq x y z
N TYR A 1 -3.55 9.60 3.34
CA TYR A 1 -3.95 8.53 2.41
C TYR A 1 -5.41 8.18 2.63
N PHE A 2 -6.06 7.67 1.59
CA PHE A 2 -7.33 6.96 1.72
C PHE A 2 -7.13 5.61 2.41
N GLY A 3 -8.22 5.00 2.89
CA GLY A 3 -8.17 3.69 3.53
C GLY A 3 -7.60 2.57 2.65
N ASP A 4 -7.74 2.68 1.34
CA ASP A 4 -7.17 1.74 0.36
C ASP A 4 -5.69 2.02 0.03
N GLY A 5 -5.09 3.05 0.62
CA GLY A 5 -3.69 3.43 0.46
C GLY A 5 -3.40 4.41 -0.66
N GLN A 6 -4.39 4.84 -1.44
CA GLN A 6 -4.22 5.91 -2.41
C GLN A 6 -3.82 7.22 -1.73
N GLN A 7 -3.04 8.02 -2.44
CA GLN A 7 -2.67 9.35 -2.00
C GLN A 7 -3.91 10.25 -1.91
N ASN A 8 -4.19 10.84 -0.75
CA ASN A 8 -5.37 11.67 -0.53
C ASN A 8 -5.03 13.17 -0.46
N ALA A 9 -4.23 13.54 0.50
CA ALA A 9 -3.80 14.92 0.69
C ALA A 9 -2.41 15.15 0.09
N GLU A 10 -1.89 16.36 0.19
CA GLU A 10 -0.52 16.65 -0.16
C GLU A 10 0.43 15.84 0.74
N VAL A 11 1.05 14.83 0.16
CA VAL A 11 1.99 13.93 0.82
C VAL A 11 3.22 13.73 -0.06
N PHE A 12 4.33 13.36 0.59
CA PHE A 12 5.54 13.02 -0.15
C PHE A 12 5.38 11.69 -0.90
N ILE A 13 5.83 11.65 -2.13
CA ILE A 13 5.83 10.48 -3.02
C ILE A 13 6.44 9.24 -2.36
N LEU A 14 7.44 9.41 -1.50
CA LEU A 14 8.09 8.31 -0.80
C LEU A 14 7.11 7.42 -0.03
N GLY A 15 6.15 7.99 0.69
CA GLY A 15 5.19 7.21 1.48
C GLY A 15 4.26 6.36 0.60
N SER A 16 3.88 6.87 -0.57
CA SER A 16 3.14 6.12 -1.59
C SER A 16 4.01 4.99 -2.16
N PHE A 17 5.26 5.29 -2.54
CA PHE A 17 6.21 4.32 -3.07
C PHE A 17 6.54 3.20 -2.08
N LEU A 18 6.70 3.51 -0.78
CA LEU A 18 6.94 2.51 0.26
C LEU A 18 5.82 1.46 0.39
N GLN A 19 4.62 1.76 -0.08
CA GLN A 19 3.51 0.83 -0.14
C GLN A 19 3.58 -0.11 -1.35
N SER A 20 4.45 0.17 -2.33
CA SER A 20 4.49 -0.58 -3.59
C SER A 20 5.19 -1.93 -3.47
N LYS A 21 4.69 -2.93 -4.18
CA LYS A 21 5.35 -4.22 -4.30
C LYS A 21 6.71 -4.11 -5.00
N MET A 22 6.86 -3.13 -5.89
CA MET A 22 8.14 -2.86 -6.56
C MET A 22 9.20 -2.45 -5.55
N ARG A 23 8.88 -1.54 -4.61
CA ARG A 23 9.81 -1.15 -3.53
C ARG A 23 10.19 -2.34 -2.66
N ALA A 24 9.23 -3.18 -2.28
CA ALA A 24 9.47 -4.38 -1.49
C ALA A 24 10.37 -5.40 -2.22
N ARG A 25 10.47 -5.32 -3.55
CA ARG A 25 11.34 -6.15 -4.39
C ARG A 25 12.65 -5.47 -4.80
N GLY A 26 13.02 -4.36 -4.16
CA GLY A 26 14.31 -3.69 -4.35
C GLY A 26 14.34 -2.61 -5.43
N VAL A 27 13.21 -2.29 -6.08
CA VAL A 27 13.14 -1.16 -7.01
C VAL A 27 13.37 0.15 -6.27
N THR A 28 14.11 1.06 -6.87
CA THR A 28 14.42 2.40 -6.37
C THR A 28 13.97 3.48 -7.34
N CYS A 29 13.98 4.72 -6.91
CA CYS A 29 13.61 5.86 -7.77
C CYS A 29 14.44 5.93 -9.06
N SER A 30 15.73 5.61 -8.97
CA SER A 30 16.67 5.65 -10.10
C SER A 30 16.48 4.55 -11.15
N ASN A 31 15.62 3.55 -10.89
CA ASN A 31 15.24 2.61 -11.94
C ASN A 31 14.28 3.23 -12.97
N CYS A 32 13.59 4.31 -12.61
CA CYS A 32 12.63 5.00 -13.45
C CYS A 32 13.02 6.47 -13.73
N HIS A 33 13.74 7.10 -12.81
CA HIS A 33 14.14 8.51 -12.91
C HIS A 33 15.65 8.68 -13.00
N GLU A 34 16.07 9.65 -13.81
CA GLU A 34 17.44 10.12 -13.81
C GLU A 34 17.66 10.99 -12.55
N PRO A 35 18.67 10.66 -11.69
CA PRO A 35 18.78 11.26 -10.35
C PRO A 35 19.04 12.77 -10.33
N HIS A 36 19.69 13.31 -11.36
CA HIS A 36 20.08 14.73 -11.38
C HIS A 36 19.00 15.64 -11.98
N SER A 37 18.31 15.17 -13.02
CA SER A 37 17.24 15.93 -13.68
C SER A 37 15.85 15.66 -13.12
N GLY A 38 15.66 14.51 -12.46
CA GLY A 38 14.34 14.01 -12.06
C GLY A 38 13.49 13.51 -13.25
N GLY A 39 13.98 13.62 -14.47
CA GLY A 39 13.32 13.13 -15.66
C GLY A 39 13.19 11.61 -15.71
N LEU A 40 12.34 11.09 -16.58
CA LEU A 40 12.24 9.65 -16.79
C LEU A 40 13.40 9.12 -17.65
N VAL A 41 13.89 7.90 -17.33
CA VAL A 41 14.93 7.22 -18.10
C VAL A 41 14.43 6.74 -19.48
N ALA A 42 13.12 6.64 -19.67
CA ALA A 42 12.45 6.33 -20.94
C ALA A 42 11.10 7.03 -21.02
N THR A 43 10.54 7.18 -22.22
CA THR A 43 9.27 7.89 -22.44
C THR A 43 8.07 6.96 -22.53
N GLY A 44 6.90 7.43 -22.08
CA GLY A 44 5.64 6.70 -22.16
C GLY A 44 5.70 5.32 -21.47
N ASN A 45 5.09 4.31 -22.09
CA ASN A 45 5.09 2.95 -21.54
C ASN A 45 6.47 2.29 -21.51
N ALA A 46 7.46 2.80 -22.26
CA ALA A 46 8.81 2.24 -22.28
C ALA A 46 9.50 2.28 -20.89
N VAL A 47 9.17 3.23 -20.03
CA VAL A 47 9.68 3.26 -18.65
C VAL A 47 9.18 2.07 -17.81
N CYS A 48 8.04 1.50 -18.16
CA CYS A 48 7.47 0.33 -17.49
C CYS A 48 7.92 -0.97 -18.17
N THR A 49 7.89 -1.00 -19.51
CA THR A 49 8.18 -2.22 -20.29
C THR A 49 9.67 -2.58 -20.32
N GLN A 50 10.57 -1.71 -19.89
CA GLN A 50 11.97 -2.09 -19.62
C GLN A 50 12.07 -3.29 -18.64
N CYS A 51 11.05 -3.48 -17.80
CA CYS A 51 10.94 -4.58 -16.85
C CYS A 51 9.69 -5.42 -17.09
N HIS A 52 8.53 -4.78 -17.29
CA HIS A 52 7.22 -5.43 -17.48
C HIS A 52 7.00 -5.82 -18.95
N SER A 53 7.75 -6.79 -19.43
CA SER A 53 7.72 -7.30 -20.81
C SER A 53 7.97 -8.81 -20.85
N PRO A 54 7.83 -9.48 -22.01
CA PRO A 54 8.18 -10.89 -22.17
C PRO A 54 9.65 -11.19 -21.86
N ALA A 55 10.56 -10.25 -22.08
CA ALA A 55 11.97 -10.39 -21.71
C ALA A 55 12.17 -10.35 -20.19
N GLY A 56 11.38 -9.56 -19.49
CA GLY A 56 11.56 -9.31 -18.07
C GLY A 56 12.80 -8.46 -17.78
N ASN A 57 13.36 -8.60 -16.57
CA ASN A 57 14.58 -7.94 -16.16
C ASN A 57 15.35 -8.84 -15.18
N ASP A 58 16.61 -9.13 -15.46
CA ASP A 58 17.42 -10.06 -14.66
C ASP A 58 17.71 -9.56 -13.24
N ALA A 59 17.68 -8.25 -13.02
CA ALA A 59 17.78 -7.69 -11.67
C ALA A 59 16.54 -7.99 -10.79
N PHE A 60 15.43 -8.38 -11.41
CA PHE A 60 14.17 -8.68 -10.72
C PHE A 60 13.59 -10.03 -11.19
N PRO A 61 14.24 -11.16 -10.86
CA PRO A 61 13.91 -12.47 -11.43
C PRO A 61 12.53 -12.99 -11.03
N SER A 62 11.93 -12.47 -9.96
CA SER A 62 10.57 -12.83 -9.52
C SER A 62 9.47 -12.09 -10.31
N LEU A 63 9.85 -11.19 -11.22
CA LEU A 63 8.90 -10.43 -12.02
C LEU A 63 8.20 -11.36 -13.03
N ARG A 64 6.87 -11.29 -13.09
CA ARG A 64 6.09 -11.99 -14.09
C ARG A 64 6.45 -11.47 -15.50
N LYS A 65 6.85 -12.38 -16.38
CA LYS A 65 7.15 -12.09 -17.79
C LYS A 65 5.87 -12.25 -18.61
N ALA A 66 5.40 -11.18 -19.23
CA ALA A 66 4.25 -11.18 -20.12
C ALA A 66 4.26 -9.89 -20.99
N GLU A 67 3.50 -9.90 -22.08
CA GLU A 67 3.22 -8.69 -22.84
C GLU A 67 2.14 -7.89 -22.12
N PHE A 68 2.55 -6.80 -21.46
CA PHE A 68 1.62 -5.95 -20.71
C PHE A 68 1.20 -4.70 -21.49
N ASP A 69 1.99 -4.25 -22.47
CA ASP A 69 1.64 -3.11 -23.32
C ASP A 69 0.85 -3.60 -24.54
N SER A 70 -0.29 -4.23 -24.30
CA SER A 70 -1.14 -4.78 -25.32
C SER A 70 -2.62 -4.67 -25.00
N PRO A 71 -3.50 -4.64 -26.02
CA PRO A 71 -4.96 -4.61 -25.84
C PRO A 71 -5.50 -5.78 -25.00
N GLU A 72 -4.82 -6.92 -24.97
CA GLU A 72 -5.20 -8.09 -24.17
C GLU A 72 -5.00 -7.83 -22.67
N HIS A 73 -4.12 -6.88 -22.32
CA HIS A 73 -3.89 -6.50 -20.92
C HIS A 73 -4.72 -5.29 -20.51
N HIS A 74 -4.65 -4.19 -21.28
CA HIS A 74 -5.28 -2.93 -20.88
C HIS A 74 -6.70 -2.74 -21.42
N HIS A 75 -7.16 -3.58 -22.35
CA HIS A 75 -8.52 -3.60 -22.95
C HIS A 75 -8.97 -2.26 -23.57
N HIS A 76 -8.02 -1.47 -24.04
CA HIS A 76 -8.23 -0.20 -24.73
C HIS A 76 -7.51 -0.19 -26.08
N LYS A 77 -7.82 0.81 -26.91
CA LYS A 77 -7.16 0.98 -28.21
C LYS A 77 -5.68 1.28 -28.00
N GLN A 78 -4.82 0.48 -28.63
CA GLN A 78 -3.37 0.68 -28.59
C GLN A 78 -2.99 2.12 -28.95
N GLY A 79 -2.09 2.74 -28.16
CA GLY A 79 -1.61 4.10 -28.36
C GLY A 79 -2.59 5.21 -27.89
N SER A 80 -3.74 4.85 -27.29
CA SER A 80 -4.61 5.82 -26.63
C SER A 80 -4.11 6.18 -25.22
N ASP A 81 -4.58 7.27 -24.66
CA ASP A 81 -4.26 7.66 -23.27
C ASP A 81 -4.68 6.59 -22.26
N ALA A 82 -5.79 5.90 -22.52
CA ALA A 82 -6.27 4.80 -21.69
C ALA A 82 -5.37 3.54 -21.76
N ALA A 83 -4.54 3.42 -22.80
CA ALA A 83 -3.54 2.35 -22.95
C ALA A 83 -2.20 2.67 -22.25
N GLN A 84 -2.06 3.87 -21.66
CA GLN A 84 -0.86 4.20 -20.90
C GLN A 84 -0.87 3.46 -19.56
N CYS A 85 0.24 2.78 -19.23
CA CYS A 85 0.38 2.04 -17.96
C CYS A 85 0.05 2.91 -16.75
N VAL A 86 0.50 4.17 -16.80
CA VAL A 86 0.30 5.14 -15.71
C VAL A 86 -1.17 5.51 -15.50
N SER A 87 -2.01 5.45 -16.53
CA SER A 87 -3.43 5.82 -16.43
C SER A 87 -4.20 4.91 -15.47
N CYS A 88 -3.80 3.65 -15.35
CA CYS A 88 -4.42 2.67 -14.45
C CYS A 88 -3.61 2.43 -13.18
N HIS A 89 -2.27 2.37 -13.29
CA HIS A 89 -1.40 1.95 -12.18
C HIS A 89 -0.77 3.11 -11.41
N MET A 90 -0.80 4.33 -11.95
CA MET A 90 -0.29 5.57 -11.34
C MET A 90 -1.25 6.74 -11.64
N PRO A 91 -2.49 6.68 -11.15
CA PRO A 91 -3.47 7.72 -11.44
C PRO A 91 -2.95 9.09 -10.99
N GLU A 92 -3.23 10.10 -11.82
CA GLU A 92 -2.86 11.48 -11.56
C GLU A 92 -3.97 12.21 -10.82
N ARG A 93 -3.58 13.04 -9.87
CA ARG A 93 -4.47 13.98 -9.19
C ARG A 93 -3.78 15.33 -9.03
N SER A 94 -4.56 16.41 -9.13
CA SER A 94 -4.06 17.74 -8.81
C SER A 94 -4.14 18.01 -7.31
N TYR A 95 -3.00 18.37 -6.73
CA TYR A 95 -2.88 18.81 -5.34
C TYR A 95 -2.73 20.33 -5.30
N MET A 96 -3.22 20.97 -4.25
CA MET A 96 -3.22 22.44 -4.13
C MET A 96 -3.79 23.17 -5.37
N LEU A 97 -4.69 22.54 -6.11
CA LEU A 97 -5.33 23.01 -7.33
C LEU A 97 -4.42 23.11 -8.57
N ILE A 98 -3.11 23.12 -8.42
CA ILE A 98 -2.14 23.46 -9.48
C ILE A 98 -1.02 22.42 -9.67
N ASP A 99 -0.90 21.41 -8.81
CA ASP A 99 0.23 20.47 -8.83
C ASP A 99 -0.24 19.05 -9.18
N PRO A 100 -0.22 18.65 -10.47
CA PRO A 100 -0.58 17.30 -10.87
C PRO A 100 0.52 16.31 -10.48
N ARG A 101 0.20 15.33 -9.67
CA ARG A 101 1.11 14.26 -9.25
C ARG A 101 0.50 12.90 -9.50
N ARG A 102 1.35 11.96 -9.88
CA ARG A 102 0.98 10.55 -10.03
C ARG A 102 1.21 9.80 -8.73
N ASP A 103 0.27 8.92 -8.39
CA ASP A 103 0.41 8.04 -7.24
C ASP A 103 1.48 6.96 -7.53
N HIS A 104 2.50 6.87 -6.67
CA HIS A 104 3.60 5.91 -6.77
C HIS A 104 3.35 4.60 -6.01
N PHE A 105 2.10 4.33 -5.65
CA PHE A 105 1.74 3.04 -5.07
C PHE A 105 1.82 1.89 -6.10
N PHE A 106 1.73 2.18 -7.38
CA PHE A 106 1.76 1.19 -8.47
C PHE A 106 0.76 0.06 -8.26
N ARG A 107 -0.44 0.41 -7.85
CA ARG A 107 -1.48 -0.54 -7.49
C ARG A 107 -2.16 -1.14 -8.72
N LYS A 108 -2.71 -2.33 -8.56
CA LYS A 108 -3.73 -2.83 -9.48
C LYS A 108 -5.04 -2.11 -9.18
N PRO A 109 -5.81 -1.68 -10.17
CA PRO A 109 -7.15 -1.13 -9.93
C PRO A 109 -8.02 -2.09 -9.13
N ASP A 110 -8.66 -1.57 -8.09
CA ASP A 110 -9.64 -2.30 -7.27
C ASP A 110 -10.82 -1.37 -6.97
N PRO A 111 -11.80 -1.31 -7.89
CA PRO A 111 -12.92 -0.38 -7.80
C PRO A 111 -13.77 -0.52 -6.54
N LEU A 112 -14.02 -1.77 -6.08
CA LEU A 112 -14.82 -1.99 -4.88
C LEU A 112 -14.09 -1.58 -3.61
N GLN A 113 -12.78 -1.83 -3.53
CA GLN A 113 -11.97 -1.37 -2.41
C GLN A 113 -11.87 0.16 -2.39
N SER A 114 -11.71 0.79 -3.55
CA SER A 114 -11.71 2.25 -3.68
C SER A 114 -13.05 2.84 -3.23
N LYS A 115 -14.18 2.28 -3.68
CA LYS A 115 -15.52 2.69 -3.24
C LYS A 115 -15.70 2.56 -1.73
N ALA A 116 -15.29 1.44 -1.14
CA ALA A 116 -15.39 1.21 0.30
C ALA A 116 -14.54 2.20 1.13
N ALA A 117 -13.45 2.69 0.55
CA ALA A 117 -12.52 3.66 1.15
C ALA A 117 -12.89 5.13 0.85
N ASP A 118 -13.99 5.38 0.15
CA ASP A 118 -14.35 6.72 -0.39
C ASP A 118 -13.19 7.34 -1.20
N ALA A 119 -12.50 6.49 -1.96
CA ALA A 119 -11.34 6.86 -2.77
C ALA A 119 -11.71 6.88 -4.26
N PRO A 120 -10.99 7.66 -5.09
CA PRO A 120 -11.21 7.67 -6.53
C PRO A 120 -10.96 6.30 -7.17
N ASP A 121 -11.80 5.96 -8.16
CA ASP A 121 -11.64 4.79 -9.00
C ASP A 121 -11.20 5.21 -10.41
N VAL A 122 -10.12 4.60 -10.90
CA VAL A 122 -9.52 4.94 -12.20
C VAL A 122 -10.43 4.62 -13.39
N CYS A 123 -11.32 3.63 -13.26
CA CYS A 123 -12.24 3.26 -14.34
C CYS A 123 -13.36 4.29 -14.49
N THR A 124 -14.04 4.61 -13.37
CA THR A 124 -15.18 5.55 -13.36
C THR A 124 -14.72 7.01 -13.49
N GLY A 125 -13.46 7.31 -13.31
CA GLY A 125 -12.87 8.61 -13.64
C GLY A 125 -12.96 8.96 -15.13
N CYS A 126 -12.96 7.96 -16.02
CA CYS A 126 -13.15 8.10 -17.46
C CYS A 126 -14.53 7.59 -17.91
N HIS A 127 -15.01 6.48 -17.40
CA HIS A 127 -16.33 5.90 -17.66
C HIS A 127 -17.35 6.48 -16.67
N THR A 128 -17.61 7.78 -16.76
CA THR A 128 -18.36 8.56 -15.76
C THR A 128 -19.82 8.13 -15.59
N GLU A 129 -20.40 7.45 -16.58
CA GLU A 129 -21.75 6.89 -16.51
C GLU A 129 -21.81 5.47 -15.93
N LYS A 130 -20.67 4.89 -15.59
CA LYS A 130 -20.56 3.54 -15.01
C LYS A 130 -20.33 3.59 -13.51
N THR A 131 -20.48 2.43 -12.86
CA THR A 131 -20.30 2.28 -11.41
C THR A 131 -19.04 1.47 -11.08
N ALA A 132 -18.61 1.54 -9.82
CA ALA A 132 -17.50 0.73 -9.33
C ALA A 132 -17.79 -0.78 -9.46
N GLU A 133 -19.04 -1.20 -9.32
CA GLU A 133 -19.47 -2.59 -9.52
C GLU A 133 -19.24 -3.03 -10.97
N TRP A 134 -19.67 -2.19 -11.94
CA TRP A 134 -19.41 -2.48 -13.35
C TRP A 134 -17.90 -2.62 -13.61
N ALA A 135 -17.09 -1.71 -13.10
CA ALA A 135 -15.63 -1.76 -13.26
C ALA A 135 -15.04 -3.04 -12.64
N ALA A 136 -15.52 -3.46 -11.48
CA ALA A 136 -15.10 -4.69 -10.82
C ALA A 136 -15.47 -5.93 -11.64
N GLU A 137 -16.66 -5.97 -12.24
CA GLU A 137 -17.09 -7.03 -13.15
C GLU A 137 -16.18 -7.14 -14.38
N GLN A 138 -15.80 -5.99 -14.99
CA GLN A 138 -14.86 -5.99 -16.11
C GLN A 138 -13.50 -6.56 -15.69
N ILE A 139 -12.94 -6.10 -14.57
CA ILE A 139 -11.66 -6.60 -14.07
C ILE A 139 -11.73 -8.10 -13.75
N ALA A 140 -12.83 -8.57 -13.17
CA ALA A 140 -13.02 -9.99 -12.88
C ALA A 140 -13.06 -10.85 -14.15
N ALA A 141 -13.65 -10.33 -15.24
CA ALA A 141 -13.66 -10.99 -16.53
C ALA A 141 -12.27 -11.08 -17.19
N TRP A 142 -11.40 -10.09 -16.94
CA TRP A 142 -10.04 -10.03 -17.50
C TRP A 142 -9.00 -10.80 -16.67
N LYS A 143 -9.24 -10.97 -15.38
CA LYS A 143 -8.27 -11.47 -14.42
C LYS A 143 -8.40 -12.98 -14.24
N PRO A 144 -7.32 -13.77 -14.36
CA PRO A 144 -7.33 -15.16 -13.94
C PRO A 144 -7.72 -15.28 -12.46
N ALA A 145 -8.59 -16.23 -12.13
CA ALA A 145 -8.98 -16.51 -10.75
C ALA A 145 -7.75 -16.83 -9.87
N GLY A 146 -7.68 -16.28 -8.66
CA GLY A 146 -6.74 -16.73 -7.63
C GLY A 146 -5.61 -15.76 -7.24
N ASP A 147 -5.43 -14.63 -7.89
CA ASP A 147 -4.41 -13.64 -7.44
C ASP A 147 -4.94 -12.82 -6.27
N LYS A 148 -4.75 -13.30 -5.04
CA LYS A 148 -5.00 -12.51 -3.82
C LYS A 148 -4.05 -11.32 -3.81
N SER A 149 -4.61 -10.15 -3.88
CA SER A 149 -3.84 -8.92 -3.92
C SER A 149 -3.21 -8.65 -2.55
N TRP A 150 -1.88 -8.60 -2.48
CA TRP A 150 -1.13 -8.09 -1.31
C TRP A 150 -1.53 -6.65 -0.92
N GLN A 151 -2.28 -5.96 -1.77
CA GLN A 151 -2.84 -4.62 -1.53
C GLN A 151 -4.27 -4.65 -0.94
N ASP A 152 -4.80 -5.82 -0.57
CA ASP A 152 -6.10 -5.93 0.11
C ASP A 152 -6.04 -5.25 1.48
N ARG A 153 -6.92 -4.29 1.68
CA ARG A 153 -7.05 -3.50 2.92
C ARG A 153 -8.47 -3.52 3.47
N SER A 154 -9.26 -4.48 3.05
CA SER A 154 -10.68 -4.57 3.43
C SER A 154 -10.89 -4.50 4.93
N ALA A 155 -10.07 -5.20 5.73
CA ALA A 155 -10.14 -5.15 7.19
C ALA A 155 -9.78 -3.77 7.75
N PHE A 156 -8.76 -3.10 7.20
CA PHE A 156 -8.37 -1.75 7.61
C PHE A 156 -9.45 -0.73 7.26
N ILE A 157 -10.01 -0.80 6.06
CA ILE A 157 -11.11 0.07 5.61
C ILE A 157 -12.35 -0.13 6.49
N ALA A 158 -12.76 -1.36 6.74
CA ALA A 158 -13.89 -1.66 7.61
C ALA A 158 -13.69 -1.08 9.01
N PHE A 159 -12.49 -1.28 9.58
CA PHE A 159 -12.14 -0.75 10.90
C PHE A 159 -12.16 0.79 10.93
N THR A 160 -11.59 1.46 9.94
CA THR A 160 -11.58 2.94 9.87
C THR A 160 -12.97 3.52 9.62
N ASN A 161 -13.84 2.77 8.95
CA ASN A 161 -15.26 3.11 8.75
C ASN A 161 -16.14 2.82 9.98
N GLY A 162 -15.54 2.39 11.11
CA GLY A 162 -16.25 2.22 12.39
C GLY A 162 -16.69 0.80 12.71
N ASP A 163 -16.43 -0.19 11.86
CA ASP A 163 -16.70 -1.58 12.20
C ASP A 163 -15.69 -2.08 13.25
N ARG A 164 -16.20 -2.38 14.44
CA ARG A 164 -15.45 -2.89 15.60
C ARG A 164 -15.86 -4.33 15.94
N SER A 165 -16.46 -5.05 14.99
CA SER A 165 -16.80 -6.46 15.18
C SER A 165 -15.54 -7.29 15.47
N GLU A 166 -15.71 -8.37 16.23
CA GLU A 166 -14.63 -9.32 16.55
C GLU A 166 -13.95 -9.82 15.26
N LYS A 167 -14.75 -10.06 14.22
CA LYS A 167 -14.24 -10.46 12.90
C LYS A 167 -13.28 -9.41 12.32
N THR A 168 -13.68 -8.15 12.27
CA THR A 168 -12.88 -7.07 11.70
C THR A 168 -11.60 -6.83 12.49
N VAL A 169 -11.66 -6.87 13.83
CA VAL A 169 -10.48 -6.75 14.69
C VAL A 169 -9.53 -7.93 14.45
N THR A 170 -10.04 -9.16 14.38
CA THR A 170 -9.25 -10.36 14.10
C THR A 170 -8.60 -10.31 12.72
N ASP A 171 -9.32 -9.90 11.69
CA ASP A 171 -8.80 -9.79 10.33
C ASP A 171 -7.73 -8.68 10.23
N LEU A 172 -7.92 -7.56 10.92
CA LEU A 172 -6.95 -6.48 10.98
C LEU A 172 -5.69 -6.88 11.78
N THR A 173 -5.86 -7.64 12.86
CA THR A 173 -4.73 -8.22 13.62
C THR A 173 -3.92 -9.17 12.74
N ARG A 174 -4.58 -10.03 11.98
CA ARG A 174 -3.90 -10.91 11.00
C ARG A 174 -3.15 -10.11 9.94
N TYR A 175 -3.76 -9.03 9.44
CA TYR A 175 -3.13 -8.13 8.47
C TYR A 175 -1.83 -7.50 9.00
N VAL A 176 -1.80 -7.01 10.24
CA VAL A 176 -0.60 -6.38 10.80
C VAL A 176 0.50 -7.39 11.14
N LEU A 177 0.15 -8.63 11.39
CA LEU A 177 1.10 -9.73 11.64
C LEU A 177 1.69 -10.31 10.34
N ASP A 178 1.01 -10.16 9.21
CA ASP A 178 1.44 -10.71 7.92
C ASP A 178 2.56 -9.85 7.31
N ARG A 179 3.78 -10.37 7.34
CA ARG A 179 5.00 -9.70 6.81
C ARG A 179 5.04 -9.55 5.30
N GLU A 180 4.13 -10.19 4.55
CA GLU A 180 3.99 -9.95 3.11
C GLU A 180 3.38 -8.56 2.82
N HIS A 181 2.69 -7.96 3.78
CA HIS A 181 2.21 -6.58 3.64
C HIS A 181 3.34 -5.57 3.92
N PRO A 182 3.34 -4.43 3.20
CA PRO A 182 4.34 -3.38 3.41
C PRO A 182 4.36 -2.86 4.86
N ALA A 183 5.56 -2.69 5.43
CA ALA A 183 5.73 -2.23 6.81
C ALA A 183 4.99 -0.93 7.11
N VAL A 184 5.00 0.04 6.17
CA VAL A 184 4.26 1.30 6.34
C VAL A 184 2.74 1.09 6.43
N ALA A 185 2.19 0.14 5.70
CA ALA A 185 0.76 -0.17 5.75
C ALA A 185 0.40 -0.90 7.06
N ARG A 186 1.23 -1.84 7.48
CA ARG A 186 1.09 -2.55 8.78
C ARG A 186 1.19 -1.58 9.96
N ALA A 187 2.17 -0.67 9.93
CA ALA A 187 2.34 0.36 10.96
C ALA A 187 1.14 1.33 11.01
N THR A 188 0.56 1.69 9.86
CA THR A 188 -0.64 2.51 9.79
C THR A 188 -1.84 1.80 10.42
N ALA A 189 -2.02 0.53 10.11
CA ALA A 189 -3.09 -0.31 10.68
C ALA A 189 -2.91 -0.52 12.20
N LEU A 190 -1.67 -0.67 12.68
CA LEU A 190 -1.35 -0.73 14.11
C LEU A 190 -1.73 0.56 14.85
N ASN A 191 -1.46 1.72 14.27
CA ASN A 191 -1.89 2.99 14.86
C ASN A 191 -3.43 3.07 14.97
N ALA A 192 -4.17 2.55 13.99
CA ALA A 192 -5.62 2.48 14.07
C ALA A 192 -6.09 1.53 15.18
N LEU A 193 -5.50 0.33 15.28
CA LEU A 193 -5.79 -0.63 16.36
C LEU A 193 -5.53 -0.03 17.74
N GLY A 194 -4.46 0.75 17.89
CA GLY A 194 -4.13 1.44 19.15
C GLY A 194 -5.16 2.48 19.60
N THR A 195 -6.06 2.91 18.72
CA THR A 195 -7.11 3.89 19.07
C THR A 195 -8.49 3.26 19.31
N GLY A 196 -8.73 2.03 18.95
CA GLY A 196 -10.07 1.46 19.04
C GLY A 196 -10.17 -0.07 18.95
N GLY A 197 -9.04 -0.75 18.97
CA GLY A 197 -8.94 -2.21 19.03
C GLY A 197 -8.16 -2.67 20.24
N SER A 198 -7.98 -3.97 20.36
CA SER A 198 -7.11 -4.56 21.38
C SER A 198 -6.20 -5.59 20.73
N LEU A 199 -4.89 -5.44 20.92
CA LEU A 199 -3.93 -6.50 20.63
C LEU A 199 -3.71 -7.34 21.89
N SER A 200 -3.51 -8.65 21.72
CA SER A 200 -3.04 -9.48 22.82
C SER A 200 -1.57 -9.15 23.15
N ALA A 201 -1.12 -9.46 24.37
CA ALA A 201 0.28 -9.32 24.74
C ALA A 201 1.20 -10.16 23.82
N ALA A 202 0.76 -11.35 23.41
CA ALA A 202 1.51 -12.23 22.51
C ALA A 202 1.65 -11.65 21.09
N ASP A 203 0.58 -11.09 20.52
CA ASP A 203 0.66 -10.39 19.23
C ASP A 203 1.57 -9.16 19.33
N GLY A 204 1.47 -8.45 20.45
CA GLY A 204 2.34 -7.31 20.75
C GLY A 204 3.81 -7.70 20.79
N GLU A 205 4.17 -8.75 21.50
CA GLU A 205 5.55 -9.27 21.57
C GLU A 205 6.11 -9.57 20.17
N GLN A 206 5.31 -10.25 19.32
CA GLN A 206 5.70 -10.55 17.94
C GLN A 206 5.94 -9.28 17.13
N LEU A 207 5.09 -8.25 17.26
CA LEU A 207 5.18 -7.00 16.52
C LEU A 207 6.34 -6.11 17.02
N LEU A 208 6.64 -6.14 18.33
CA LEU A 208 7.79 -5.44 18.90
C LEU A 208 9.14 -6.06 18.48
N ALA A 209 9.13 -7.30 18.00
CA ALA A 209 10.29 -8.00 17.43
C ALA A 209 10.32 -7.96 15.89
N ASP A 210 9.51 -7.12 15.24
CA ASP A 210 9.49 -6.99 13.77
C ASP A 210 10.82 -6.45 13.23
N ASP A 211 11.20 -6.89 12.03
CA ASP A 211 12.45 -6.44 11.39
C ASP A 211 12.39 -4.94 11.05
N ASP A 212 11.20 -4.42 10.72
CA ASP A 212 11.01 -3.02 10.33
C ASP A 212 10.75 -2.12 11.55
N PRO A 213 11.57 -1.06 11.76
CA PRO A 213 11.40 -0.16 12.89
C PRO A 213 10.10 0.65 12.86
N LEU A 214 9.44 0.84 11.70
CA LEU A 214 8.13 1.49 11.64
C LEU A 214 7.07 0.64 12.34
N VAL A 215 7.12 -0.68 12.13
CA VAL A 215 6.19 -1.63 12.76
C VAL A 215 6.45 -1.67 14.26
N ARG A 216 7.71 -1.82 14.68
CA ARG A 216 8.06 -1.81 16.12
C ARG A 216 7.61 -0.53 16.82
N ALA A 217 7.85 0.63 16.20
CA ALA A 217 7.43 1.92 16.74
C ALA A 217 5.90 2.08 16.82
N ALA A 218 5.15 1.56 15.84
CA ALA A 218 3.70 1.61 15.88
C ALA A 218 3.11 0.62 16.91
N ALA A 219 3.74 -0.54 17.08
CA ALA A 219 3.33 -1.55 18.04
C ALA A 219 3.36 -1.04 19.48
N THR A 220 4.32 -0.17 19.84
CA THR A 220 4.38 0.40 21.20
C THR A 220 3.07 1.09 21.59
N GLY A 221 2.51 1.91 20.69
CA GLY A 221 1.24 2.63 20.94
C GLY A 221 0.01 1.74 20.86
N ALA A 222 0.07 0.65 20.10
CA ALA A 222 -1.05 -0.29 19.98
C ALA A 222 -1.27 -1.14 21.25
N LEU A 223 -0.30 -1.17 22.16
CA LEU A 223 -0.35 -1.91 23.42
C LEU A 223 -0.92 -1.13 24.61
N ARG A 224 -1.45 0.07 24.39
CA ARG A 224 -2.01 0.91 25.48
C ARG A 224 -3.15 0.25 26.26
N HIS A 225 -3.80 -0.74 25.69
CA HIS A 225 -4.97 -1.40 26.25
C HIS A 225 -4.66 -2.66 27.08
N ILE A 226 -3.41 -3.12 27.09
CA ILE A 226 -2.99 -4.23 27.95
C ILE A 226 -2.65 -3.75 29.36
N ASP A 227 -2.55 -4.69 30.30
CA ASP A 227 -2.16 -4.37 31.67
C ASP A 227 -0.84 -3.57 31.71
N VAL A 228 -0.76 -2.61 32.62
CA VAL A 228 0.39 -1.69 32.70
C VAL A 228 1.71 -2.40 33.01
N GLN A 229 1.67 -3.47 33.84
CA GLN A 229 2.89 -4.20 34.19
C GLN A 229 3.39 -5.02 33.01
N ASP A 230 2.48 -5.68 32.29
CA ASP A 230 2.81 -6.42 31.07
C ASP A 230 3.35 -5.48 29.99
N ARG A 231 2.72 -4.32 29.81
CA ARG A 231 3.18 -3.30 28.85
C ARG A 231 4.57 -2.81 29.17
N ILE A 232 4.85 -2.45 30.43
CA ILE A 232 6.18 -2.01 30.84
C ILE A 232 7.21 -3.12 30.60
N ALA A 233 6.91 -4.36 30.95
CA ALA A 233 7.81 -5.50 30.74
C ALA A 233 8.15 -5.67 29.24
N LEU A 234 7.18 -5.52 28.35
CA LEU A 234 7.37 -5.62 26.89
C LEU A 234 8.14 -4.43 26.30
N LEU A 235 7.93 -3.21 26.82
CA LEU A 235 8.52 -2.00 26.24
C LEU A 235 9.91 -1.66 26.77
N MET A 236 10.27 -2.07 28.00
CA MET A 236 11.59 -1.79 28.61
C MET A 236 12.77 -2.20 27.71
N PRO A 237 12.80 -3.37 27.06
CA PRO A 237 13.90 -3.74 26.17
C PRO A 237 14.07 -2.79 24.98
N LEU A 238 12.99 -2.16 24.52
CA LEU A 238 13.00 -1.25 23.38
C LEU A 238 13.65 0.11 23.66
N LEU A 239 13.93 0.45 24.92
CA LEU A 239 14.71 1.63 25.27
C LEU A 239 16.15 1.59 24.73
N THR A 240 16.61 0.41 24.35
CA THR A 240 17.94 0.17 23.72
C THR A 240 17.84 -0.21 22.24
N ASP A 241 16.65 -0.10 21.61
CA ASP A 241 16.46 -0.42 20.19
C ASP A 241 17.45 0.37 19.30
N PRO A 242 17.99 -0.23 18.23
CA PRO A 242 18.86 0.48 17.29
C PRO A 242 18.21 1.74 16.69
N SER A 243 16.89 1.71 16.45
CA SER A 243 16.15 2.83 15.90
C SER A 243 15.80 3.86 16.98
N ARG A 244 16.19 5.13 16.75
CA ARG A 244 15.83 6.23 17.63
C ARG A 244 14.32 6.40 17.79
N SER A 245 13.56 6.24 16.71
CA SER A 245 12.10 6.40 16.75
C SER A 245 11.43 5.36 17.63
N VAL A 246 11.93 4.13 17.63
CA VAL A 246 11.42 3.06 18.51
C VAL A 246 11.72 3.39 19.98
N ARG A 247 12.98 3.78 20.30
CA ARG A 247 13.34 4.17 21.68
C ARG A 247 12.47 5.31 22.21
N GLN A 248 12.24 6.35 21.37
CA GLN A 248 11.40 7.49 21.78
C GLN A 248 9.95 7.08 22.00
N ARG A 249 9.39 6.25 21.11
CA ARG A 249 8.03 5.75 21.27
C ARG A 249 7.89 4.87 22.50
N ALA A 250 8.80 3.94 22.73
CA ALA A 250 8.78 3.09 23.93
C ALA A 250 8.82 3.94 25.22
N ALA A 251 9.69 4.96 25.27
CA ALA A 251 9.81 5.84 26.43
C ALA A 251 8.54 6.69 26.72
N VAL A 252 7.73 6.97 25.71
CA VAL A 252 6.47 7.70 25.86
C VAL A 252 5.34 6.80 26.38
N GLU A 253 5.40 5.50 26.07
CA GLU A 253 4.34 4.54 26.38
C GLU A 253 4.58 3.77 27.71
N ILE A 254 5.75 3.91 28.34
CA ILE A 254 6.06 3.41 29.69
C ILE A 254 5.50 4.37 30.76
#